data_50fa048ba1790fb92671b31f8a003386
#
_entry.id   50fa048ba1790fb92671b31f8a003386
#
_cell.length_a   1.000
_cell.length_b   1.000
_cell.length_c   1.000
_cell.angle_alpha   90.00
_cell.angle_beta   90.00
_cell.angle_gamma   90.00
#
_symmetry.space_group_name_H-M   'P 1'
#
loop_
_entity.id
_entity.type
_entity.pdbx_description
1 polymer ?
#
loop_
_entity_poly.entity_id
_entity_poly.type
_entity_poly.pdbx_seq_one_letter_code
_entity_poly.pdbx_strand_id
1 'polypeptide(L)'
;SDYIIAVLAGSRNNMEREYDYKSKIFFNELGDFEKIGRDCSKNAIKKLHSKKIKTCKSDVIFDSKVSASLLRNLFAACNSQTIIKGISFLKNKIEKKVFNSEISIVDNPLMQKKLRSRVSDCEGIESKKKFLIKNGILQFFFNSLSSARQLNNQPTGHASRSVSSIPSVSYSNLYMKNGKISKKQMIKSIKKGLLVTELMGSSINYSNGDYSRGASGFWIENGEISFPVSEITIAGNLLDIFSTLIPAPDLEFNYGINAPSCLVENLTLGGK
;
A
#
# COMPACT_ATOMS: atom_id res chain seq x y z
N SER A 1 10.81 -11.77 -15.16
CA SER A 1 12.16 -11.38 -14.69
C SER A 1 12.06 -10.49 -13.47
N ASP A 2 12.91 -10.67 -12.50
CA ASP A 2 12.99 -9.89 -11.26
C ASP A 2 14.42 -9.77 -10.78
N TYR A 3 14.65 -8.77 -9.93
CA TYR A 3 15.89 -8.60 -9.19
C TYR A 3 15.61 -8.09 -7.78
N ILE A 4 16.56 -8.32 -6.88
CA ILE A 4 16.67 -7.70 -5.57
C ILE A 4 18.10 -7.18 -5.43
N ILE A 5 18.23 -5.90 -5.08
CA ILE A 5 19.49 -5.29 -4.72
C ILE A 5 19.36 -4.83 -3.27
N ALA A 6 20.29 -5.25 -2.41
CA ALA A 6 20.36 -4.83 -1.02
C ALA A 6 21.74 -4.23 -0.73
N VAL A 7 21.75 -3.14 0.01
CA VAL A 7 22.98 -2.40 0.40
C VAL A 7 22.95 -2.20 1.91
N LEU A 8 24.11 -2.45 2.53
CA LEU A 8 24.40 -2.10 3.91
C LEU A 8 25.34 -0.88 3.95
N ALA A 9 25.04 0.06 4.83
CA ALA A 9 25.87 1.22 5.06
C ALA A 9 26.14 1.38 6.56
N GLY A 10 27.33 1.91 6.91
CA GLY A 10 27.71 2.18 8.29
C GLY A 10 28.73 1.21 8.86
N SER A 11 28.83 1.18 10.20
CA SER A 11 29.76 0.37 10.99
C SER A 11 29.01 -0.45 12.04
N ARG A 12 29.77 -1.26 12.83
CA ARG A 12 29.19 -2.17 13.85
C ARG A 12 28.15 -1.55 14.79
N ASN A 13 28.29 -0.27 15.12
CA ASN A 13 27.42 0.42 16.08
C ASN A 13 26.30 1.26 15.44
N ASN A 14 26.34 1.41 14.13
CA ASN A 14 25.36 2.21 13.39
C ASN A 14 25.29 1.71 11.95
N MET A 15 24.53 0.64 11.75
CA MET A 15 24.39 -0.03 10.47
C MET A 15 22.95 0.11 9.99
N GLU A 16 22.79 0.61 8.78
CA GLU A 16 21.49 0.73 8.11
C GLU A 16 21.50 -0.03 6.80
N ARG A 17 20.32 -0.47 6.39
CA ARG A 17 20.12 -1.16 5.12
C ARG A 17 19.12 -0.44 4.24
N GLU A 18 19.30 -0.56 2.96
CA GLU A 18 18.32 -0.22 1.96
C GLU A 18 18.23 -1.35 0.94
N TYR A 19 17.08 -1.56 0.37
CA TYR A 19 16.90 -2.50 -0.72
C TYR A 19 15.97 -1.92 -1.76
N ASP A 20 16.17 -2.35 -3.01
CA ASP A 20 15.20 -2.19 -4.07
C ASP A 20 14.96 -3.53 -4.72
N TYR A 21 13.74 -3.81 -5.10
CA TYR A 21 13.39 -4.96 -5.90
C TYR A 21 12.41 -4.56 -6.99
N LYS A 22 12.49 -5.23 -8.12
CA LYS A 22 11.61 -4.95 -9.24
C LYS A 22 11.26 -6.25 -9.94
N SER A 23 10.01 -6.36 -10.36
CA SER A 23 9.52 -7.48 -11.14
C SER A 23 8.85 -6.96 -12.40
N LYS A 24 9.25 -7.48 -13.56
CA LYS A 24 8.71 -7.11 -14.88
C LYS A 24 8.51 -8.36 -15.73
N ILE A 25 7.61 -8.27 -16.70
CA ILE A 25 7.40 -9.36 -17.65
C ILE A 25 8.63 -9.51 -18.55
N PHE A 26 9.18 -8.42 -19.05
CA PHE A 26 10.35 -8.41 -19.92
C PHE A 26 11.61 -7.96 -19.19
N PHE A 27 12.74 -8.60 -19.51
CA PHE A 27 14.03 -8.31 -18.88
C PHE A 27 14.48 -6.87 -19.11
N ASN A 28 14.34 -6.36 -20.33
CA ASN A 28 14.74 -4.99 -20.70
C ASN A 28 13.96 -3.87 -19.99
N GLU A 29 12.85 -4.20 -19.31
CA GLU A 29 12.07 -3.25 -18.51
C GLU A 29 12.56 -3.15 -17.06
N LEU A 30 13.54 -3.95 -16.65
CA LEU A 30 14.07 -3.93 -15.27
C LEU A 30 14.84 -2.64 -14.97
N GLY A 31 15.47 -2.03 -15.98
CA GLY A 31 16.18 -0.76 -15.85
C GLY A 31 17.68 -0.89 -15.68
N ASP A 32 18.32 0.20 -15.27
CA ASP A 32 19.77 0.28 -15.06
C ASP A 32 20.12 -0.17 -13.64
N PHE A 33 20.77 -1.33 -13.51
CA PHE A 33 21.15 -1.92 -12.23
C PHE A 33 22.22 -1.11 -11.48
N GLU A 34 23.14 -0.45 -12.18
CA GLU A 34 24.13 0.42 -11.53
C GLU A 34 23.48 1.63 -10.90
N LYS A 35 22.55 2.27 -11.60
CA LYS A 35 21.78 3.39 -11.06
C LYS A 35 20.99 2.96 -9.83
N ILE A 36 20.34 1.80 -9.87
CA ILE A 36 19.57 1.25 -8.75
C ILE A 36 20.49 1.01 -7.55
N GLY A 37 21.66 0.40 -7.76
CA GLY A 37 22.66 0.18 -6.72
C GLY A 37 23.16 1.49 -6.09
N ARG A 38 23.45 2.50 -6.92
CA ARG A 38 23.83 3.85 -6.45
C ARG A 38 22.72 4.53 -5.64
N ASP A 39 21.47 4.41 -6.07
CA ASP A 39 20.35 5.02 -5.38
C ASP A 39 20.07 4.30 -4.04
N CYS A 40 20.16 2.96 -3.99
CA CYS A 40 20.10 2.20 -2.75
C CYS A 40 21.22 2.62 -1.77
N SER A 41 22.46 2.75 -2.25
CA SER A 41 23.59 3.18 -1.42
C SER A 41 23.37 4.56 -0.83
N LYS A 42 22.96 5.54 -1.64
CA LYS A 42 22.65 6.89 -1.18
C LYS A 42 21.53 6.90 -0.13
N ASN A 43 20.49 6.07 -0.32
CA ASN A 43 19.39 6.01 0.61
C ASN A 43 19.76 5.30 1.92
N ALA A 44 20.61 4.26 1.88
CA ALA A 44 21.14 3.63 3.08
C ALA A 44 21.97 4.62 3.92
N ILE A 45 22.84 5.41 3.27
CA ILE A 45 23.63 6.44 3.94
C ILE A 45 22.73 7.51 4.60
N LYS A 46 21.66 7.94 3.94
CA LYS A 46 20.73 8.93 4.52
C LYS A 46 20.01 8.45 5.78
N LYS A 47 19.91 7.14 5.99
CA LYS A 47 19.27 6.54 7.17
C LYS A 47 20.23 6.45 8.37
N LEU A 48 21.53 6.61 8.17
CA LEU A 48 22.53 6.56 9.26
C LEU A 48 22.22 7.59 10.33
N HIS A 49 22.53 7.25 11.57
CA HIS A 49 22.30 8.08 12.77
C HIS A 49 20.82 8.40 13.00
N SER A 50 19.95 7.45 12.68
CA SER A 50 18.51 7.57 12.93
C SER A 50 18.21 7.83 14.40
N LYS A 51 17.20 8.67 14.66
CA LYS A 51 16.79 9.06 16.00
C LYS A 51 15.42 8.47 16.33
N LYS A 52 15.18 8.27 17.62
CA LYS A 52 13.83 8.00 18.15
C LYS A 52 13.13 9.33 18.43
N ILE A 53 11.83 9.38 18.18
CA ILE A 53 11.00 10.55 18.49
C ILE A 53 10.18 10.28 19.77
N LYS A 54 9.69 11.33 20.40
CA LYS A 54 8.71 11.21 21.49
C LYS A 54 7.35 10.81 20.91
N THR A 55 6.58 10.08 21.70
CA THR A 55 5.20 9.72 21.31
C THR A 55 4.38 10.98 21.06
N CYS A 56 3.74 11.07 19.88
CA CYS A 56 2.95 12.23 19.47
C CYS A 56 1.89 11.85 18.44
N LYS A 57 0.95 12.74 18.18
CA LYS A 57 0.09 12.70 16.98
C LYS A 57 0.67 13.62 15.93
N SER A 58 0.69 13.16 14.68
CA SER A 58 1.29 13.94 13.60
C SER A 58 0.80 13.46 12.23
N ASP A 59 1.02 14.30 11.21
CA ASP A 59 0.74 13.96 9.83
C ASP A 59 1.82 13.03 9.28
N VAL A 60 1.40 12.04 8.49
CA VAL A 60 2.28 10.99 7.99
C VAL A 60 2.14 10.88 6.48
N ILE A 61 3.24 11.02 5.77
CA ILE A 61 3.31 10.71 4.34
C ILE A 61 3.84 9.28 4.19
N PHE A 62 3.04 8.40 3.63
CA PHE A 62 3.48 7.08 3.16
C PHE A 62 4.10 7.25 1.78
N ASP A 63 5.40 6.98 1.65
CA ASP A 63 6.07 6.98 0.34
C ASP A 63 5.43 5.93 -0.59
N SER A 64 5.48 6.13 -1.91
CA SER A 64 4.91 5.21 -2.92
C SER A 64 5.40 3.76 -2.77
N LYS A 65 6.62 3.55 -2.27
CA LYS A 65 7.17 2.20 -1.96
C LYS A 65 6.37 1.47 -0.89
N VAL A 66 5.77 2.18 0.07
CA VAL A 66 5.07 1.60 1.23
C VAL A 66 3.56 1.81 1.21
N SER A 67 3.05 2.82 0.51
CA SER A 67 1.63 3.18 0.43
C SER A 67 0.77 2.06 -0.15
N ALA A 68 1.32 1.24 -1.06
CA ALA A 68 0.66 0.04 -1.58
C ALA A 68 0.22 -0.95 -0.48
N SER A 69 0.84 -0.89 0.72
CA SER A 69 0.43 -1.69 1.87
C SER A 69 -0.95 -1.32 2.40
N LEU A 70 -1.37 -0.06 2.28
CA LEU A 70 -2.72 0.40 2.63
C LEU A 70 -3.77 -0.24 1.72
N LEU A 71 -3.49 -0.32 0.41
CA LEU A 71 -4.36 -1.02 -0.54
C LEU A 71 -4.38 -2.53 -0.29
N ARG A 72 -3.29 -3.13 0.17
CA ARG A 72 -3.24 -4.54 0.55
C ARG A 72 -4.17 -4.82 1.74
N ASN A 73 -4.18 -3.93 2.72
CA ASN A 73 -5.11 -4.02 3.86
C ASN A 73 -6.57 -3.82 3.42
N LEU A 74 -6.83 -2.88 2.51
CA LEU A 74 -8.16 -2.70 1.91
C LEU A 74 -8.61 -3.98 1.18
N PHE A 75 -7.75 -4.57 0.35
CA PHE A 75 -8.06 -5.83 -0.33
C PHE A 75 -8.38 -6.94 0.68
N ALA A 76 -7.59 -7.11 1.74
CA ALA A 76 -7.83 -8.12 2.76
C ALA A 76 -9.17 -7.92 3.47
N ALA A 77 -9.55 -6.67 3.76
CA ALA A 77 -10.86 -6.33 4.34
C ALA A 77 -12.02 -6.52 3.33
N CYS A 78 -11.78 -6.32 2.02
CA CYS A 78 -12.76 -6.53 0.94
C CYS A 78 -12.76 -7.97 0.37
N ASN A 79 -11.95 -8.87 0.91
CA ASN A 79 -11.94 -10.27 0.50
C ASN A 79 -13.19 -10.96 1.04
N SER A 80 -13.95 -11.62 0.16
CA SER A 80 -15.18 -12.31 0.53
C SER A 80 -15.01 -13.35 1.65
N GLN A 81 -13.85 -14.00 1.74
CA GLN A 81 -13.58 -14.93 2.84
C GLN A 81 -13.57 -14.22 4.22
N THR A 82 -13.00 -13.01 4.27
CA THR A 82 -13.01 -12.18 5.48
C THR A 82 -14.42 -11.69 5.81
N ILE A 83 -15.20 -11.34 4.78
CA ILE A 83 -16.61 -10.92 4.92
C ILE A 83 -17.49 -12.08 5.41
N ILE A 84 -17.36 -13.28 4.83
CA ILE A 84 -18.15 -14.47 5.20
C ILE A 84 -17.88 -14.86 6.65
N LYS A 85 -16.63 -14.81 7.09
CA LYS A 85 -16.23 -15.05 8.48
C LYS A 85 -16.75 -14.00 9.46
N GLY A 86 -17.29 -12.88 8.98
CA GLY A 86 -17.77 -11.79 9.83
C GLY A 86 -16.68 -10.92 10.47
N ILE A 87 -15.41 -11.11 10.06
CA ILE A 87 -14.23 -10.43 10.63
C ILE A 87 -13.74 -9.27 9.76
N SER A 88 -14.64 -8.55 9.07
CA SER A 88 -14.28 -7.36 8.31
C SER A 88 -15.06 -6.13 8.78
N PHE A 89 -14.33 -5.07 9.12
CA PHE A 89 -14.91 -3.75 9.40
C PHE A 89 -15.64 -3.13 8.19
N LEU A 90 -15.49 -3.71 6.99
CA LEU A 90 -16.17 -3.28 5.76
C LEU A 90 -17.44 -4.09 5.45
N LYS A 91 -17.81 -5.11 6.24
CA LYS A 91 -18.89 -6.05 5.96
C LYS A 91 -20.20 -5.39 5.46
N ASN A 92 -20.57 -4.23 6.02
CA ASN A 92 -21.83 -3.53 5.68
C ASN A 92 -21.57 -2.18 5.00
N LYS A 93 -20.48 -2.04 4.25
CA LYS A 93 -20.01 -0.76 3.68
C LYS A 93 -20.13 -0.68 2.14
N ILE A 94 -20.69 -1.70 1.47
CA ILE A 94 -21.00 -1.58 0.03
C ILE A 94 -21.94 -0.38 -0.16
N GLU A 95 -21.69 0.40 -1.22
CA GLU A 95 -22.38 1.66 -1.55
C GLU A 95 -22.24 2.77 -0.50
N LYS A 96 -21.40 2.57 0.50
CA LYS A 96 -21.10 3.60 1.51
C LYS A 96 -19.74 4.25 1.27
N LYS A 97 -19.63 5.50 1.70
CA LYS A 97 -18.39 6.26 1.67
C LYS A 97 -17.40 5.68 2.68
N VAL A 98 -16.23 5.29 2.19
CA VAL A 98 -15.11 4.73 2.98
C VAL A 98 -13.87 5.61 2.85
N PHE A 99 -13.71 6.30 1.73
CA PHE A 99 -12.61 7.20 1.43
C PHE A 99 -13.11 8.63 1.19
N ASN A 100 -12.18 9.56 1.13
CA ASN A 100 -12.45 10.89 0.57
C ASN A 100 -13.00 10.76 -0.87
N SER A 101 -13.94 11.64 -1.25
CA SER A 101 -14.62 11.61 -2.55
C SER A 101 -13.68 11.79 -3.76
N GLU A 102 -12.48 12.31 -3.59
CA GLU A 102 -11.50 12.41 -4.66
C GLU A 102 -10.80 11.08 -4.98
N ILE A 103 -10.93 10.07 -4.10
CA ILE A 103 -10.22 8.80 -4.24
C ILE A 103 -11.00 7.81 -5.08
N SER A 104 -10.29 7.24 -6.05
CA SER A 104 -10.76 6.08 -6.80
C SER A 104 -9.67 5.01 -6.85
N ILE A 105 -10.06 3.76 -6.55
CA ILE A 105 -9.19 2.59 -6.58
C ILE A 105 -9.74 1.62 -7.61
N VAL A 106 -8.90 1.18 -8.53
CA VAL A 106 -9.27 0.39 -9.71
C VAL A 106 -8.56 -0.96 -9.66
N ASP A 107 -9.28 -2.02 -9.94
CA ASP A 107 -8.72 -3.32 -10.33
C ASP A 107 -8.87 -3.49 -11.84
N ASN A 108 -7.74 -3.59 -12.55
CA ASN A 108 -7.73 -3.68 -14.00
C ASN A 108 -6.90 -4.87 -14.52
N PRO A 109 -7.54 -6.00 -14.82
CA PRO A 109 -6.90 -7.18 -15.38
C PRO A 109 -6.45 -7.02 -16.82
N LEU A 110 -6.96 -6.02 -17.56
CA LEU A 110 -6.76 -5.86 -19.00
C LEU A 110 -5.59 -4.91 -19.33
N MET A 111 -4.79 -4.52 -18.35
CA MET A 111 -3.60 -3.68 -18.57
C MET A 111 -2.54 -4.49 -19.32
N GLN A 112 -2.12 -4.04 -20.50
CA GLN A 112 -1.07 -4.70 -21.26
C GLN A 112 0.26 -4.72 -20.48
N LYS A 113 1.00 -5.83 -20.60
CA LYS A 113 2.34 -6.01 -20.02
C LYS A 113 2.43 -5.72 -18.51
N LYS A 114 1.37 -5.99 -17.73
CA LYS A 114 1.38 -5.90 -16.28
C LYS A 114 1.33 -7.28 -15.64
N LEU A 115 1.94 -7.40 -14.45
CA LEU A 115 2.23 -8.66 -13.79
C LEU A 115 1.02 -9.56 -13.51
N ARG A 116 -0.16 -8.97 -13.35
CA ARG A 116 -1.40 -9.68 -13.02
C ARG A 116 -2.49 -9.54 -14.06
N SER A 117 -2.10 -9.24 -15.30
CA SER A 117 -3.04 -9.14 -16.42
C SER A 117 -3.54 -10.52 -16.84
N ARG A 118 -4.84 -10.61 -17.10
CA ARG A 118 -5.53 -11.85 -17.49
C ARG A 118 -6.86 -11.52 -18.15
N VAL A 119 -7.34 -12.41 -19.02
CA VAL A 119 -8.65 -12.28 -19.70
C VAL A 119 -9.77 -12.97 -18.93
N SER A 120 -9.44 -14.01 -18.17
CA SER A 120 -10.35 -14.71 -17.27
C SER A 120 -9.65 -15.07 -15.95
N ASP A 121 -10.41 -15.34 -14.92
CA ASP A 121 -9.88 -15.90 -13.66
C ASP A 121 -9.70 -17.43 -13.77
N CYS A 122 -9.22 -18.08 -12.69
CA CYS A 122 -8.97 -19.53 -12.70
C CYS A 122 -10.27 -20.38 -12.71
N GLU A 123 -11.43 -19.80 -12.56
CA GLU A 123 -12.73 -20.45 -12.65
C GLU A 123 -13.43 -20.17 -13.98
N GLY A 124 -12.75 -19.51 -14.95
CA GLY A 124 -13.27 -19.20 -16.29
C GLY A 124 -14.15 -17.96 -16.34
N ILE A 125 -14.29 -17.21 -15.25
CA ILE A 125 -15.08 -15.97 -15.24
C ILE A 125 -14.28 -14.85 -15.92
N GLU A 126 -14.94 -14.18 -16.88
CA GLU A 126 -14.36 -13.06 -17.60
C GLU A 126 -13.87 -11.95 -16.65
N SER A 127 -12.62 -11.56 -16.78
CA SER A 127 -12.03 -10.50 -15.99
C SER A 127 -12.31 -9.14 -16.61
N LYS A 128 -12.83 -8.20 -15.83
CA LYS A 128 -13.20 -6.86 -16.28
C LYS A 128 -12.55 -5.78 -15.40
N LYS A 129 -12.24 -4.64 -16.01
CA LYS A 129 -11.84 -3.46 -15.25
C LYS A 129 -12.98 -3.00 -14.36
N LYS A 130 -12.73 -2.90 -13.05
CA LYS A 130 -13.72 -2.51 -12.04
C LYS A 130 -13.15 -1.44 -11.11
N PHE A 131 -14.02 -0.58 -10.60
CA PHE A 131 -13.69 0.31 -9.50
C PHE A 131 -14.00 -0.41 -8.19
N LEU A 132 -12.99 -0.69 -7.38
CA LEU A 132 -13.20 -1.13 -6.00
C LEU A 132 -13.75 0.03 -5.16
N ILE A 133 -13.13 1.20 -5.31
CA ILE A 133 -13.59 2.46 -4.76
C ILE A 133 -13.81 3.43 -5.92
N LYS A 134 -15.00 4.01 -6.01
CA LYS A 134 -15.36 5.04 -6.99
C LYS A 134 -15.81 6.30 -6.24
N ASN A 135 -15.03 7.38 -6.38
CA ASN A 135 -15.32 8.65 -5.70
C ASN A 135 -15.55 8.47 -4.18
N GLY A 136 -14.69 7.69 -3.54
CA GLY A 136 -14.75 7.40 -2.11
C GLY A 136 -15.72 6.29 -1.69
N ILE A 137 -16.55 5.77 -2.59
CA ILE A 137 -17.61 4.81 -2.29
C ILE A 137 -17.16 3.39 -2.64
N LEU A 138 -17.31 2.43 -1.72
CA LEU A 138 -17.00 1.02 -1.92
C LEU A 138 -18.05 0.39 -2.84
N GLN A 139 -17.61 -0.28 -3.93
CA GLN A 139 -18.51 -0.79 -4.97
C GLN A 139 -18.79 -2.29 -4.84
N PHE A 140 -17.82 -3.11 -4.43
CA PHE A 140 -17.98 -4.57 -4.37
C PHE A 140 -16.96 -5.21 -3.42
N PHE A 141 -17.18 -6.51 -3.12
CA PHE A 141 -16.19 -7.39 -2.49
C PHE A 141 -15.60 -8.34 -3.53
N PHE A 142 -14.31 -8.60 -3.44
CA PHE A 142 -13.64 -9.59 -4.28
C PHE A 142 -14.16 -10.98 -3.94
N ASN A 143 -14.61 -11.74 -4.94
CA ASN A 143 -15.13 -13.08 -4.71
C ASN A 143 -14.73 -14.09 -5.81
N SER A 144 -14.81 -15.37 -5.47
CA SER A 144 -14.79 -16.55 -6.34
C SER A 144 -16.23 -17.04 -6.56
N LEU A 145 -16.43 -18.07 -7.38
CA LEU A 145 -17.76 -18.70 -7.54
C LEU A 145 -18.32 -19.19 -6.20
N SER A 146 -17.48 -19.88 -5.41
CA SER A 146 -17.90 -20.42 -4.11
C SER A 146 -18.34 -19.31 -3.14
N SER A 147 -17.52 -18.27 -2.98
CA SER A 147 -17.85 -17.19 -2.06
C SER A 147 -18.95 -16.25 -2.58
N ALA A 148 -19.10 -16.13 -3.89
CA ALA A 148 -20.22 -15.41 -4.50
C ALA A 148 -21.55 -16.08 -4.15
N ARG A 149 -21.62 -17.41 -4.26
CA ARG A 149 -22.82 -18.19 -3.84
C ARG A 149 -23.14 -17.99 -2.36
N GLN A 150 -22.13 -18.06 -1.48
CA GLN A 150 -22.34 -17.88 -0.03
C GLN A 150 -22.83 -16.47 0.33
N LEU A 151 -22.42 -15.45 -0.42
CA LEU A 151 -22.84 -14.06 -0.22
C LEU A 151 -24.10 -13.68 -1.03
N ASN A 152 -24.65 -14.61 -1.80
CA ASN A 152 -25.75 -14.36 -2.75
C ASN A 152 -25.44 -13.20 -3.72
N ASN A 153 -24.21 -13.18 -4.25
CA ASN A 153 -23.69 -12.15 -5.14
C ASN A 153 -23.24 -12.75 -6.48
N GLN A 154 -23.05 -11.90 -7.48
CA GLN A 154 -22.43 -12.29 -8.76
C GLN A 154 -20.92 -12.50 -8.59
N PRO A 155 -20.30 -13.47 -9.31
CA PRO A 155 -18.86 -13.65 -9.31
C PRO A 155 -18.16 -12.44 -9.92
N THR A 156 -17.02 -12.08 -9.37
CA THR A 156 -16.31 -10.84 -9.74
C THR A 156 -15.13 -11.06 -10.69
N GLY A 157 -14.79 -12.31 -11.05
CA GLY A 157 -13.64 -12.63 -11.90
C GLY A 157 -12.31 -12.48 -11.16
N HIS A 158 -12.30 -12.85 -9.88
CA HIS A 158 -11.14 -12.69 -8.99
C HIS A 158 -10.66 -13.99 -8.34
N ALA A 159 -11.07 -15.14 -8.88
CA ALA A 159 -10.56 -16.42 -8.43
C ALA A 159 -9.08 -16.61 -8.87
N SER A 160 -8.29 -17.20 -7.99
CA SER A 160 -6.89 -17.55 -8.23
C SER A 160 -6.54 -18.82 -7.48
N ARG A 161 -5.68 -19.66 -8.04
CA ARG A 161 -5.18 -20.86 -7.37
C ARG A 161 -3.72 -21.14 -7.71
N SER A 162 -3.02 -21.81 -6.82
CA SER A 162 -1.78 -22.50 -7.13
C SER A 162 -2.06 -23.90 -7.68
N VAL A 163 -1.03 -24.60 -8.13
CA VAL A 163 -1.16 -25.94 -8.76
C VAL A 163 -1.89 -26.94 -7.85
N SER A 164 -1.63 -26.89 -6.55
CA SER A 164 -2.13 -27.85 -5.55
C SER A 164 -3.20 -27.27 -4.60
N SER A 165 -3.81 -26.12 -4.91
CA SER A 165 -4.82 -25.49 -4.04
C SER A 165 -6.18 -25.38 -4.69
N ILE A 166 -7.22 -25.35 -3.86
CA ILE A 166 -8.55 -24.92 -4.28
C ILE A 166 -8.53 -23.43 -4.65
N PRO A 167 -9.48 -22.94 -5.47
CA PRO A 167 -9.57 -21.53 -5.80
C PRO A 167 -9.75 -20.66 -4.55
N SER A 168 -8.95 -19.62 -4.47
CA SER A 168 -9.01 -18.55 -3.47
C SER A 168 -9.29 -17.21 -4.16
N VAL A 169 -9.49 -16.14 -3.38
CA VAL A 169 -9.76 -14.81 -3.92
C VAL A 169 -8.47 -14.01 -4.00
N SER A 170 -8.23 -13.36 -5.15
CA SER A 170 -7.06 -12.50 -5.38
C SER A 170 -7.47 -11.27 -6.18
N TYR A 171 -6.63 -10.25 -6.19
CA TYR A 171 -6.74 -9.07 -7.06
C TYR A 171 -6.05 -9.31 -8.41
N SER A 172 -6.34 -8.46 -9.41
CA SER A 172 -5.53 -8.35 -10.62
C SER A 172 -4.51 -7.19 -10.50
N ASN A 173 -4.44 -6.24 -11.40
CA ASN A 173 -3.62 -5.04 -11.20
C ASN A 173 -4.44 -4.01 -10.42
N LEU A 174 -4.30 -4.01 -9.11
CA LEU A 174 -5.01 -3.10 -8.19
C LEU A 174 -4.20 -1.81 -8.00
N TYR A 175 -4.84 -0.66 -8.21
CA TYR A 175 -4.14 0.61 -8.01
C TYR A 175 -5.06 1.75 -7.59
N MET A 176 -4.49 2.69 -6.82
CA MET A 176 -5.10 3.97 -6.50
C MET A 176 -4.76 4.98 -7.59
N LYS A 177 -5.74 5.76 -8.06
CA LYS A 177 -5.50 6.84 -9.01
C LYS A 177 -4.67 7.96 -8.38
N ASN A 178 -3.95 8.69 -9.22
CA ASN A 178 -3.20 9.89 -8.83
C ASN A 178 -4.12 10.96 -8.25
N GLY A 179 -3.60 11.66 -7.23
CA GLY A 179 -4.15 12.90 -6.74
C GLY A 179 -3.55 14.12 -7.46
N LYS A 180 -3.78 15.31 -6.88
CA LYS A 180 -3.36 16.60 -7.46
C LYS A 180 -2.15 17.22 -6.75
N ILE A 181 -1.99 16.94 -5.45
CA ILE A 181 -0.97 17.57 -4.59
C ILE A 181 0.30 16.74 -4.63
N SER A 182 1.40 17.30 -5.11
CA SER A 182 2.68 16.60 -5.20
C SER A 182 3.24 16.27 -3.80
N LYS A 183 4.01 15.17 -3.68
CA LYS A 183 4.71 14.82 -2.44
C LYS A 183 5.54 15.98 -1.86
N LYS A 184 6.17 16.77 -2.72
CA LYS A 184 6.92 17.97 -2.31
C LYS A 184 6.02 19.04 -1.69
N GLN A 185 4.83 19.27 -2.23
CA GLN A 185 3.86 20.20 -1.65
C GLN A 185 3.29 19.66 -0.34
N MET A 186 3.03 18.34 -0.24
CA MET A 186 2.63 17.70 1.02
C MET A 186 3.68 17.90 2.12
N ILE A 187 4.97 17.67 1.80
CA ILE A 187 6.06 17.90 2.76
C ILE A 187 6.06 19.37 3.20
N LYS A 188 5.94 20.32 2.27
CA LYS A 188 5.94 21.75 2.58
C LYS A 188 4.77 22.21 3.46
N SER A 189 3.63 21.53 3.43
CA SER A 189 2.47 21.86 4.26
C SER A 189 2.58 21.38 5.71
N ILE A 190 3.52 20.49 6.01
CA ILE A 190 3.64 19.84 7.33
C ILE A 190 4.61 20.63 8.22
N LYS A 191 4.14 21.08 9.39
CA LYS A 191 5.01 21.69 10.41
C LYS A 191 5.83 20.65 11.15
N LYS A 192 5.21 19.55 11.57
CA LYS A 192 5.85 18.37 12.18
C LYS A 192 5.16 17.13 11.64
N GLY A 193 5.93 16.16 11.16
CA GLY A 193 5.38 14.94 10.58
C GLY A 193 6.45 13.93 10.21
N LEU A 194 6.00 12.85 9.58
CA LEU A 194 6.85 11.73 9.21
C LEU A 194 6.67 11.38 7.74
N LEU A 195 7.77 11.29 7.00
CA LEU A 195 7.83 10.60 5.71
C LEU A 195 8.26 9.15 5.96
N VAL A 196 7.33 8.21 5.81
CA VAL A 196 7.58 6.78 6.00
C VAL A 196 8.13 6.19 4.71
N THR A 197 9.29 5.57 4.79
CA THR A 197 9.94 4.88 3.65
C THR A 197 10.02 3.37 3.84
N GLU A 198 9.82 2.89 5.07
CA GLU A 198 9.83 1.47 5.39
C GLU A 198 8.78 1.15 6.46
N LEU A 199 8.12 0.00 6.31
CA LEU A 199 7.16 -0.54 7.27
C LEU A 199 7.57 -1.95 7.69
N MET A 200 7.57 -2.21 8.99
CA MET A 200 7.95 -3.49 9.60
C MET A 200 6.78 -4.08 10.39
N GLY A 201 6.77 -5.41 10.46
CA GLY A 201 5.70 -6.12 11.15
C GLY A 201 4.32 -5.85 10.54
N SER A 202 3.30 -6.41 11.12
CA SER A 202 1.91 -6.12 10.76
C SER A 202 1.01 -6.57 11.90
N SER A 203 0.38 -5.63 12.57
CA SER A 203 -0.68 -5.89 13.53
C SER A 203 -1.93 -5.14 13.05
N ILE A 204 -2.77 -5.86 12.31
CA ILE A 204 -4.02 -5.34 11.74
C ILE A 204 -5.16 -6.18 12.29
N ASN A 205 -6.09 -5.54 12.96
CA ASN A 205 -7.35 -6.19 13.36
C ASN A 205 -8.43 -5.85 12.33
N TYR A 206 -8.72 -6.79 11.44
CA TYR A 206 -9.72 -6.57 10.41
C TYR A 206 -11.16 -6.51 10.95
N SER A 207 -11.43 -6.97 12.16
CA SER A 207 -12.79 -6.92 12.75
C SER A 207 -13.23 -5.48 13.06
N ASN A 208 -12.31 -4.64 13.50
CA ASN A 208 -12.58 -3.24 13.86
C ASN A 208 -11.76 -2.20 13.11
N GLY A 209 -10.78 -2.62 12.31
CA GLY A 209 -9.93 -1.74 11.53
C GLY A 209 -8.69 -1.19 12.25
N ASP A 210 -8.37 -1.67 13.46
CA ASP A 210 -7.17 -1.20 14.16
C ASP A 210 -5.90 -1.54 13.38
N TYR A 211 -5.04 -0.55 13.27
CA TYR A 211 -3.80 -0.57 12.51
C TYR A 211 -2.62 -0.21 13.40
N SER A 212 -1.63 -1.07 13.45
CA SER A 212 -0.36 -0.80 14.14
C SER A 212 0.79 -1.43 13.37
N ARG A 213 1.81 -0.64 13.02
CA ARG A 213 3.00 -1.11 12.30
C ARG A 213 4.25 -0.39 12.76
N GLY A 214 5.34 -1.16 12.88
CA GLY A 214 6.67 -0.57 12.97
C GLY A 214 7.01 0.20 11.70
N ALA A 215 7.72 1.30 11.85
CA ALA A 215 8.08 2.17 10.75
C ALA A 215 9.46 2.80 10.93
N SER A 216 10.07 3.14 9.79
CA SER A 216 11.22 4.03 9.70
C SER A 216 11.07 4.97 8.50
N GLY A 217 11.80 6.08 8.55
CA GLY A 217 11.71 7.12 7.53
C GLY A 217 12.42 8.39 7.93
N PHE A 218 11.82 9.53 7.59
CA PHE A 218 12.43 10.83 7.83
C PHE A 218 11.46 11.76 8.53
N TRP A 219 11.91 12.41 9.59
CA TRP A 219 11.15 13.43 10.28
C TRP A 219 11.06 14.68 9.41
N ILE A 220 9.90 15.30 9.41
CA ILE A 220 9.62 16.56 8.71
C ILE A 220 9.47 17.64 9.74
N GLU A 221 10.18 18.76 9.57
CA GLU A 221 10.05 19.97 10.37
C GLU A 221 9.97 21.20 9.47
N ASN A 222 8.95 22.02 9.71
CA ASN A 222 8.74 23.28 9.00
C ASN A 222 8.77 23.15 7.47
N GLY A 223 8.19 22.07 6.95
CA GLY A 223 8.10 21.82 5.51
C GLY A 223 9.34 21.25 4.86
N GLU A 224 10.33 20.80 5.65
CA GLU A 224 11.57 20.20 5.16
C GLU A 224 11.88 18.87 5.85
N ILE A 225 12.61 17.98 5.14
CA ILE A 225 13.11 16.73 5.71
C ILE A 225 14.29 17.08 6.64
N SER A 226 14.17 16.72 7.93
CA SER A 226 15.14 17.09 8.96
C SER A 226 16.14 15.99 9.27
N PHE A 227 15.71 14.85 9.83
CA PHE A 227 16.59 13.76 10.22
C PHE A 227 15.92 12.39 10.03
N PRO A 228 16.69 11.31 9.90
CA PRO A 228 16.16 9.96 9.81
C PRO A 228 15.62 9.49 11.17
N VAL A 229 14.53 8.71 11.11
CA VAL A 229 13.82 8.15 12.28
C VAL A 229 13.65 6.66 12.10
N SER A 230 13.91 5.90 13.15
CA SER A 230 13.70 4.45 13.18
C SER A 230 13.07 3.99 14.50
N GLU A 231 12.71 2.70 14.56
CA GLU A 231 12.13 2.05 15.76
C GLU A 231 10.92 2.79 16.33
N ILE A 232 10.04 3.26 15.47
CA ILE A 232 8.77 3.87 15.84
C ILE A 232 7.60 2.99 15.42
N THR A 233 6.45 3.22 16.04
CA THR A 233 5.18 2.55 15.68
C THR A 233 4.21 3.60 15.15
N ILE A 234 3.57 3.32 14.03
CA ILE A 234 2.43 4.10 13.54
C ILE A 234 1.16 3.35 13.92
N ALA A 235 0.26 4.02 14.62
CA ALA A 235 -1.01 3.46 15.05
C ALA A 235 -2.19 4.35 14.68
N GLY A 236 -3.32 3.72 14.38
CA GLY A 236 -4.56 4.38 14.00
C GLY A 236 -5.68 3.38 13.68
N ASN A 237 -6.74 3.85 13.05
CA ASN A 237 -7.81 2.99 12.54
C ASN A 237 -7.86 3.12 11.01
N LEU A 238 -8.03 2.01 10.29
CA LEU A 238 -8.03 2.00 8.82
C LEU A 238 -9.15 2.83 8.21
N LEU A 239 -10.33 2.93 8.85
CA LEU A 239 -11.41 3.79 8.36
C LEU A 239 -11.03 5.27 8.44
N ASP A 240 -10.39 5.68 9.54
CA ASP A 240 -9.92 7.05 9.72
C ASP A 240 -8.79 7.36 8.73
N ILE A 241 -7.82 6.44 8.59
CA ILE A 241 -6.74 6.53 7.60
C ILE A 241 -7.31 6.72 6.20
N PHE A 242 -8.29 5.90 5.80
CA PHE A 242 -8.90 5.98 4.46
C PHE A 242 -9.71 7.26 4.25
N SER A 243 -10.36 7.77 5.30
CA SER A 243 -11.19 8.98 5.22
C SER A 243 -10.38 10.26 5.04
N THR A 244 -9.17 10.34 5.62
CA THR A 244 -8.28 11.51 5.56
C THR A 244 -7.18 11.40 4.51
N LEU A 245 -7.04 10.24 3.85
CA LEU A 245 -5.98 9.98 2.89
C LEU A 245 -6.03 10.91 1.68
N ILE A 246 -4.89 11.51 1.34
CA ILE A 246 -4.70 12.38 0.16
C ILE A 246 -3.58 11.78 -0.69
N PRO A 247 -3.86 11.35 -1.95
CA PRO A 247 -2.84 10.79 -2.82
C PRO A 247 -2.05 11.86 -3.57
N ALA A 248 -0.79 11.57 -3.87
CA ALA A 248 0.07 12.39 -4.73
C ALA A 248 -0.07 11.96 -6.21
N PRO A 249 0.50 12.70 -7.18
CA PRO A 249 0.52 12.36 -8.61
C PRO A 249 1.74 11.52 -9.02
N ASP A 250 2.27 10.67 -8.15
CA ASP A 250 3.51 9.90 -8.37
C ASP A 250 3.29 8.38 -8.47
N LEU A 251 2.11 7.96 -8.98
CA LEU A 251 1.81 6.55 -9.19
C LEU A 251 2.73 5.92 -10.24
N GLU A 252 3.37 4.82 -9.85
CA GLU A 252 4.13 3.95 -10.75
C GLU A 252 3.59 2.52 -10.71
N PHE A 253 3.66 1.81 -11.86
CA PHE A 253 3.22 0.43 -11.98
C PHE A 253 4.41 -0.53 -11.94
N ASN A 254 4.83 -0.90 -10.74
CA ASN A 254 5.95 -1.80 -10.51
C ASN A 254 5.52 -3.17 -9.99
N TYR A 255 4.30 -3.30 -9.44
CA TYR A 255 3.81 -4.49 -8.74
C TYR A 255 2.36 -4.82 -9.12
N GLY A 256 1.81 -5.88 -8.55
CA GLY A 256 0.38 -6.19 -8.68
C GLY A 256 -0.54 -5.24 -7.92
N ILE A 257 -0.04 -4.61 -6.84
CA ILE A 257 -0.71 -3.51 -6.13
C ILE A 257 0.19 -2.29 -6.22
N ASN A 258 -0.37 -1.16 -6.64
CA ASN A 258 0.37 0.08 -6.79
C ASN A 258 -0.42 1.26 -6.21
N ALA A 259 0.26 2.14 -5.50
CA ALA A 259 -0.32 3.37 -4.98
C ALA A 259 0.69 4.51 -5.09
N PRO A 260 0.23 5.75 -5.30
CA PRO A 260 1.10 6.91 -5.19
C PRO A 260 1.49 7.14 -3.73
N SER A 261 2.41 8.06 -3.46
CA SER A 261 2.62 8.57 -2.11
C SER A 261 1.31 9.12 -1.54
N CYS A 262 1.06 8.89 -0.25
CA CYS A 262 -0.19 9.26 0.39
C CYS A 262 0.06 10.01 1.70
N LEU A 263 -0.54 11.17 1.86
CA LEU A 263 -0.62 11.88 3.13
C LEU A 263 -1.83 11.36 3.92
N VAL A 264 -1.64 11.12 5.20
CA VAL A 264 -2.70 10.80 6.18
C VAL A 264 -2.50 11.69 7.39
N GLU A 265 -3.56 12.36 7.80
CA GLU A 265 -3.50 13.33 8.89
C GLU A 265 -3.64 12.65 10.26
N ASN A 266 -3.01 13.24 11.26
CA ASN A 266 -3.24 13.00 12.70
C ASN A 266 -3.10 11.54 13.17
N LEU A 267 -2.11 10.81 12.68
CA LEU A 267 -1.79 9.46 13.16
C LEU A 267 -1.00 9.50 14.46
N THR A 268 -1.17 8.48 15.29
CA THR A 268 -0.37 8.29 16.49
C THR A 268 0.98 7.67 16.12
N LEU A 269 2.05 8.36 16.48
CA LEU A 269 3.42 7.88 16.38
C LEU A 269 3.90 7.49 17.77
N GLY A 270 4.09 6.19 18.01
CA GLY A 270 4.67 5.64 19.24
C GLY A 270 6.20 5.66 19.11
N GLY A 271 6.86 6.36 20.01
CA GLY A 271 8.30 6.44 20.13
C GLY A 271 8.77 6.12 21.57
N LYS A 272 9.75 6.89 22.07
CA LYS A 272 10.16 6.83 23.48
C LYS A 272 9.16 7.52 24.38
#